data_f6da7a1755fd8e8a011ddc8f5cde1773
#
_entry.id   f6da7a1755fd8e8a011ddc8f5cde1773
#
_cell.length_a   1.000
_cell.length_b   1.000
_cell.length_c   1.000
_cell.angle_alpha   90.00
_cell.angle_beta   90.00
_cell.angle_gamma   90.00
#
_symmetry.space_group_name_H-M   'P 1'
#
loop_
_entity.id
_entity.type
_entity.pdbx_description
1 polymer ?
#
loop_
_entity_poly.entity_id
_entity_poly.type
_entity_poly.pdbx_seq_one_letter_code
_entity_poly.pdbx_strand_id
1 'polypeptide(L)'
;MIKNDQKPKLYINMTTKSPSRKQVIIPINNTNKKNFIEESSVHITNMNRAFKNIKTEVMVDFVWTDSNSIIIMTNKVASTLELQTIENYIKNANCINTNRVKIPRLPQSKSYLKIIGILCLQKNTNTPITSSIVEDIIKKNYIFNNISLASKSCIIKVSPRSNIAIIWVDIWDTQSSSKAKSLINKCFNIGSYTAIVRGANINLGISQYKNC
;
A
#
# COMPACT_ATOMS: atom_id res chain seq x y z
N MET A 1 -1.15 9.33 -54.18
CA MET A 1 -0.40 9.54 -52.92
C MET A 1 -1.35 9.85 -51.81
N ILE A 2 -1.69 8.87 -51.00
CA ILE A 2 -2.63 9.01 -49.88
C ILE A 2 -1.75 9.09 -48.62
N LYS A 3 -1.68 10.25 -47.98
CA LYS A 3 -1.00 10.42 -46.71
C LYS A 3 -1.90 9.86 -45.60
N ASN A 4 -1.49 8.74 -45.01
CA ASN A 4 -2.09 8.20 -43.79
C ASN A 4 -1.63 9.03 -42.60
N ASP A 5 -2.45 10.01 -42.20
CA ASP A 5 -2.32 10.70 -40.92
C ASP A 5 -2.86 9.78 -39.80
N GLN A 6 -2.01 8.88 -39.32
CA GLN A 6 -2.27 8.19 -38.06
C GLN A 6 -2.08 9.18 -36.91
N LYS A 7 -3.20 9.73 -36.42
CA LYS A 7 -3.22 10.46 -35.12
C LYS A 7 -2.70 9.53 -34.04
N PRO A 8 -1.73 9.98 -33.19
CA PRO A 8 -1.28 9.17 -32.08
C PRO A 8 -2.47 8.87 -31.17
N LYS A 9 -2.75 7.59 -30.94
CA LYS A 9 -3.71 7.17 -29.92
C LYS A 9 -3.22 7.69 -28.58
N LEU A 10 -3.92 8.68 -28.05
CA LEU A 10 -3.75 9.14 -26.68
C LEU A 10 -4.11 7.97 -25.79
N TYR A 11 -3.11 7.26 -25.26
CA TYR A 11 -3.31 6.37 -24.13
C TYR A 11 -3.72 7.25 -22.95
N ILE A 12 -5.02 7.36 -22.75
CA ILE A 12 -5.55 7.88 -21.49
C ILE A 12 -5.00 6.91 -20.43
N ASN A 13 -3.99 7.33 -19.71
CA ASN A 13 -3.60 6.69 -18.47
C ASN A 13 -4.83 6.67 -17.58
N MET A 14 -5.53 5.55 -17.56
CA MET A 14 -6.49 5.28 -16.51
C MET A 14 -5.67 5.28 -15.23
N THR A 15 -5.55 6.43 -14.61
CA THR A 15 -5.16 6.50 -13.21
C THR A 15 -6.20 5.69 -12.48
N THR A 16 -5.84 4.45 -12.16
CA THR A 16 -6.64 3.62 -11.27
C THR A 16 -6.82 4.43 -10.01
N LYS A 17 -8.03 4.98 -9.81
CA LYS A 17 -8.36 5.71 -8.59
C LYS A 17 -7.99 4.81 -7.43
N SER A 18 -7.16 5.33 -6.53
CA SER A 18 -6.87 4.62 -5.28
C SER A 18 -8.18 4.16 -4.66
N PRO A 19 -8.29 2.89 -4.23
CA PRO A 19 -9.53 2.39 -3.66
C PRO A 19 -9.98 3.27 -2.50
N SER A 20 -11.29 3.52 -2.39
CA SER A 20 -11.83 4.35 -1.33
C SER A 20 -11.51 3.77 0.04
N ARG A 21 -11.18 4.62 1.02
CA ARG A 21 -10.99 4.18 2.42
C ARG A 21 -12.25 3.55 3.03
N LYS A 22 -13.42 3.82 2.45
CA LYS A 22 -14.69 3.21 2.83
C LYS A 22 -14.85 1.78 2.29
N GLN A 23 -13.86 1.25 1.58
CA GLN A 23 -13.86 -0.13 1.13
C GLN A 23 -13.18 -1.02 2.16
N VAL A 24 -13.77 -2.16 2.42
CA VAL A 24 -13.15 -3.27 3.16
C VAL A 24 -12.84 -4.38 2.17
N ILE A 25 -11.59 -4.80 2.10
CA ILE A 25 -11.11 -5.85 1.20
C ILE A 25 -10.91 -7.12 1.99
N ILE A 26 -11.55 -8.19 1.54
CA ILE A 26 -11.40 -9.52 2.11
C ILE A 26 -10.80 -10.43 1.06
N PRO A 27 -9.50 -10.72 1.15
CA PRO A 27 -8.87 -11.66 0.23
C PRO A 27 -9.45 -13.06 0.42
N ILE A 28 -9.85 -13.70 -0.67
CA ILE A 28 -10.36 -15.08 -0.68
C ILE A 28 -9.66 -15.90 -1.75
N ASN A 29 -9.40 -17.17 -1.46
CA ASN A 29 -8.90 -18.11 -2.46
C ASN A 29 -10.10 -18.76 -3.18
N ASN A 30 -10.15 -18.60 -4.38
CA ASN A 30 -10.85 -18.98 -5.62
C ASN A 30 -12.03 -19.97 -5.68
N THR A 31 -12.84 -20.30 -4.69
CA THR A 31 -13.84 -21.35 -4.97
C THR A 31 -15.32 -21.03 -4.77
N ASN A 32 -15.73 -20.00 -4.05
CA ASN A 32 -17.18 -19.81 -3.76
C ASN A 32 -17.68 -18.37 -3.90
N LYS A 33 -17.16 -17.61 -4.87
CA LYS A 33 -17.56 -16.21 -5.10
C LYS A 33 -18.98 -16.06 -5.63
N LYS A 34 -19.43 -16.99 -6.48
CA LYS A 34 -20.74 -16.89 -7.13
C LYS A 34 -21.87 -16.81 -6.10
N ASN A 35 -21.89 -17.71 -5.14
CA ASN A 35 -22.96 -17.77 -4.15
C ASN A 35 -23.01 -16.50 -3.28
N PHE A 36 -21.84 -15.94 -2.96
CA PHE A 36 -21.80 -14.69 -2.16
C PHE A 36 -22.35 -13.48 -2.92
N ILE A 37 -22.19 -13.41 -4.24
CA ILE A 37 -22.76 -12.34 -5.07
C ILE A 37 -24.26 -12.50 -5.26
N GLU A 38 -24.71 -13.70 -5.53
CA GLU A 38 -26.13 -14.01 -5.76
C GLU A 38 -26.98 -13.66 -4.53
N GLU A 39 -26.41 -13.76 -3.33
CA GLU A 39 -27.06 -13.41 -2.06
C GLU A 39 -26.61 -12.05 -1.49
N SER A 40 -26.04 -11.17 -2.30
CA SER A 40 -25.43 -9.91 -1.82
C SER A 40 -26.38 -9.05 -0.97
N SER A 41 -27.65 -8.96 -1.31
CA SER A 41 -28.65 -8.22 -0.55
C SER A 41 -28.89 -8.80 0.85
N VAL A 42 -28.89 -10.13 0.97
CA VAL A 42 -29.01 -10.84 2.23
C VAL A 42 -27.77 -10.58 3.09
N HIS A 43 -26.59 -10.64 2.49
CA HIS A 43 -25.34 -10.35 3.19
C HIS A 43 -25.28 -8.91 3.69
N ILE A 44 -25.66 -7.91 2.88
CA ILE A 44 -25.75 -6.51 3.29
C ILE A 44 -26.69 -6.35 4.48
N THR A 45 -27.88 -6.94 4.41
CA THR A 45 -28.89 -6.85 5.48
C THR A 45 -28.36 -7.44 6.78
N ASN A 46 -27.75 -8.63 6.72
CA ASN A 46 -27.24 -9.33 7.90
C ASN A 46 -26.02 -8.62 8.51
N MET A 47 -25.08 -8.11 7.69
CA MET A 47 -23.96 -7.31 8.19
C MET A 47 -24.45 -6.03 8.86
N ASN A 48 -25.43 -5.34 8.27
CA ASN A 48 -26.00 -4.13 8.85
C ASN A 48 -26.74 -4.43 10.16
N ARG A 49 -27.37 -5.60 10.30
CA ARG A 49 -27.95 -6.06 11.57
C ARG A 49 -26.85 -6.30 12.62
N ALA A 50 -25.73 -6.95 12.23
CA ALA A 50 -24.60 -7.16 13.11
C ALA A 50 -23.97 -5.82 13.57
N PHE A 51 -23.88 -4.84 12.69
CA PHE A 51 -23.41 -3.50 13.03
C PHE A 51 -24.33 -2.76 14.00
N LYS A 52 -25.65 -2.89 13.84
CA LYS A 52 -26.60 -2.35 14.83
C LYS A 52 -26.43 -2.96 16.22
N ASN A 53 -26.12 -4.25 16.29
CA ASN A 53 -25.91 -4.93 17.57
C ASN A 53 -24.68 -4.40 18.33
N ILE A 54 -23.65 -3.97 17.64
CA ILE A 54 -22.48 -3.32 18.24
C ILE A 54 -22.62 -1.79 18.35
N LYS A 55 -23.80 -1.25 18.06
CA LYS A 55 -24.17 0.18 18.17
C LYS A 55 -23.24 1.09 17.36
N THR A 56 -22.82 0.68 16.18
CA THR A 56 -22.05 1.52 15.26
C THR A 56 -22.97 2.23 14.26
N GLU A 57 -22.51 3.37 13.76
CA GLU A 57 -23.15 4.10 12.66
C GLU A 57 -22.65 3.67 11.27
N VAL A 58 -21.69 2.74 11.22
CA VAL A 58 -21.20 2.17 9.98
C VAL A 58 -22.28 1.30 9.37
N MET A 59 -22.49 1.45 8.07
CA MET A 59 -23.41 0.65 7.28
C MET A 59 -22.73 0.16 6.02
N VAL A 60 -23.07 -1.04 5.59
CA VAL A 60 -22.69 -1.60 4.30
C VAL A 60 -23.66 -1.11 3.24
N ASP A 61 -23.13 -0.45 2.22
CA ASP A 61 -23.89 0.06 1.08
C ASP A 61 -23.92 -0.93 -0.08
N PHE A 62 -22.75 -1.51 -0.41
CA PHE A 62 -22.58 -2.42 -1.54
C PHE A 62 -21.59 -3.52 -1.22
N VAL A 63 -21.78 -4.65 -1.90
CA VAL A 63 -20.86 -5.78 -1.89
C VAL A 63 -20.64 -6.25 -3.32
N TRP A 64 -19.38 -6.45 -3.71
CA TRP A 64 -19.02 -7.05 -4.98
C TRP A 64 -17.75 -7.89 -4.85
N THR A 65 -17.39 -8.61 -5.88
CA THR A 65 -16.16 -9.40 -5.91
C THR A 65 -15.23 -8.95 -7.02
N ASP A 66 -13.95 -9.00 -6.72
CA ASP A 66 -12.86 -8.88 -7.66
C ASP A 66 -12.22 -10.28 -7.86
N SER A 67 -11.19 -10.38 -8.71
CA SER A 67 -10.52 -11.65 -9.06
C SER A 67 -10.17 -12.50 -7.83
N ASN A 68 -9.70 -11.93 -6.74
CA ASN A 68 -9.23 -12.62 -5.54
C ASN A 68 -9.76 -12.06 -4.22
N SER A 69 -10.84 -11.28 -4.25
CA SER A 69 -11.34 -10.61 -3.05
C SER A 69 -12.86 -10.41 -3.08
N ILE A 70 -13.48 -10.36 -1.90
CA ILE A 70 -14.76 -9.71 -1.68
C ILE A 70 -14.45 -8.28 -1.28
N ILE A 71 -15.18 -7.33 -1.84
CA ILE A 71 -15.07 -5.92 -1.53
C ILE A 71 -16.40 -5.45 -0.98
N ILE A 72 -16.35 -4.85 0.20
CA ILE A 72 -17.51 -4.32 0.91
C ILE A 72 -17.35 -2.80 0.97
N MET A 73 -18.32 -2.07 0.43
CA MET A 73 -18.39 -0.61 0.55
C MET A 73 -19.20 -0.25 1.78
N THR A 74 -18.68 0.67 2.56
CA THR A 74 -19.35 1.20 3.74
C THR A 74 -19.56 2.71 3.63
N ASN A 75 -20.57 3.25 4.31
CA ASN A 75 -20.86 4.70 4.35
C ASN A 75 -19.75 5.50 5.07
N LYS A 76 -19.06 4.89 6.03
CA LYS A 76 -17.91 5.44 6.80
C LYS A 76 -16.72 4.50 6.76
N VAL A 77 -15.54 4.99 7.11
CA VAL A 77 -14.34 4.14 7.23
C VAL A 77 -14.53 3.19 8.41
N ALA A 78 -14.45 1.88 8.16
CA ALA A 78 -14.59 0.88 9.20
C ALA A 78 -13.41 0.92 10.21
N SER A 79 -13.71 0.84 11.48
CA SER A 79 -12.75 0.69 12.57
C SER A 79 -12.37 -0.78 12.75
N THR A 80 -11.47 -1.05 13.69
CA THR A 80 -11.07 -2.42 14.02
C THR A 80 -12.26 -3.28 14.47
N LEU A 81 -13.21 -2.70 15.21
CA LEU A 81 -14.39 -3.40 15.71
C LEU A 81 -15.31 -3.85 14.57
N GLU A 82 -15.59 -2.95 13.62
CA GLU A 82 -16.39 -3.29 12.44
C GLU A 82 -15.68 -4.30 11.53
N LEU A 83 -14.36 -4.19 11.37
CA LEU A 83 -13.58 -5.19 10.62
C LEU A 83 -13.67 -6.57 11.24
N GLN A 84 -13.58 -6.68 12.57
CA GLN A 84 -13.77 -7.95 13.29
C GLN A 84 -15.21 -8.49 13.15
N THR A 85 -16.20 -7.60 13.18
CA THR A 85 -17.62 -7.97 12.99
C THR A 85 -17.84 -8.53 11.59
N ILE A 86 -17.27 -7.90 10.56
CA ILE A 86 -17.30 -8.42 9.17
C ILE A 86 -16.60 -9.78 9.10
N GLU A 87 -15.43 -9.92 9.73
CA GLU A 87 -14.68 -11.17 9.74
C GLU A 87 -15.49 -12.32 10.35
N ASN A 88 -16.10 -12.07 11.51
CA ASN A 88 -16.94 -13.04 12.19
C ASN A 88 -18.18 -13.41 11.36
N TYR A 89 -18.82 -12.41 10.75
CA TYR A 89 -19.95 -12.65 9.87
C TYR A 89 -19.56 -13.56 8.70
N ILE A 90 -18.47 -13.28 8.02
CA ILE A 90 -18.05 -14.06 6.84
C ILE A 90 -17.61 -15.46 7.22
N LYS A 91 -16.95 -15.65 8.36
CA LYS A 91 -16.60 -16.97 8.87
C LYS A 91 -17.83 -17.82 9.19
N ASN A 92 -18.90 -17.19 9.67
CA ASN A 92 -20.15 -17.87 10.02
C ASN A 92 -21.10 -18.03 8.81
N ALA A 93 -20.90 -17.26 7.75
CA ALA A 93 -21.66 -17.42 6.52
C ALA A 93 -21.18 -18.70 5.80
N ASN A 94 -22.03 -19.73 5.77
CA ASN A 94 -21.73 -21.05 5.20
C ASN A 94 -21.35 -21.06 3.72
N CYS A 95 -21.40 -19.92 3.06
CA CYS A 95 -21.08 -19.76 1.64
C CYS A 95 -19.57 -19.66 1.33
N ILE A 96 -18.71 -19.54 2.36
CA ILE A 96 -17.27 -19.43 2.17
C ILE A 96 -16.54 -20.43 3.09
N ASN A 97 -15.62 -21.19 2.51
CA ASN A 97 -14.75 -22.08 3.29
C ASN A 97 -13.87 -21.25 4.24
N THR A 98 -14.11 -21.34 5.54
CA THR A 98 -13.50 -20.53 6.60
C THR A 98 -11.97 -20.59 6.62
N ASN A 99 -11.38 -21.74 6.23
CA ASN A 99 -9.91 -21.91 6.20
C ASN A 99 -9.21 -21.08 5.12
N ARG A 100 -9.96 -20.44 4.23
CA ARG A 100 -9.45 -19.67 3.09
C ARG A 100 -9.76 -18.19 3.15
N VAL A 101 -10.49 -17.74 4.17
CA VAL A 101 -10.81 -16.33 4.39
C VAL A 101 -9.64 -15.67 5.11
N LYS A 102 -9.04 -14.70 4.48
CA LYS A 102 -8.03 -13.85 5.13
C LYS A 102 -8.72 -12.72 5.90
N ILE A 103 -7.99 -12.15 6.85
CA ILE A 103 -8.46 -11.05 7.68
C ILE A 103 -8.94 -9.87 6.82
N PRO A 104 -10.16 -9.34 7.05
CA PRO A 104 -10.63 -8.12 6.41
C PRO A 104 -9.68 -6.96 6.67
N ARG A 105 -9.42 -6.15 5.65
CA ARG A 105 -8.50 -5.03 5.76
C ARG A 105 -8.98 -3.82 4.97
N LEU A 106 -8.61 -2.64 5.43
CA LEU A 106 -8.77 -1.44 4.64
C LEU A 106 -7.75 -1.42 3.48
N PRO A 107 -8.10 -0.78 2.36
CA PRO A 107 -7.17 -0.61 1.24
C PRO A 107 -5.89 0.06 1.70
N GLN A 108 -4.77 -0.50 1.30
CA GLN A 108 -3.46 0.10 1.50
C GLN A 108 -3.06 0.88 0.26
N SER A 109 -2.34 1.97 0.46
CA SER A 109 -1.69 2.72 -0.61
C SER A 109 -0.18 2.63 -0.45
N LYS A 110 0.54 3.11 -1.45
CA LYS A 110 1.99 3.29 -1.35
C LYS A 110 2.30 4.75 -1.09
N SER A 111 3.24 4.99 -0.20
CA SER A 111 3.86 6.29 -0.02
C SER A 111 5.32 6.24 -0.45
N TYR A 112 5.78 7.33 -1.02
CA TYR A 112 7.11 7.45 -1.61
C TYR A 112 7.95 8.39 -0.75
N LEU A 113 9.09 7.88 -0.32
CA LEU A 113 10.03 8.60 0.52
C LEU A 113 11.41 8.62 -0.15
N LYS A 114 12.20 9.62 0.19
CA LYS A 114 13.63 9.67 -0.12
C LYS A 114 14.43 9.87 1.14
N ILE A 115 15.52 9.13 1.25
CA ILE A 115 16.49 9.27 2.33
C ILE A 115 17.71 9.96 1.73
N ILE A 116 18.09 11.09 2.31
CA ILE A 116 19.19 11.93 1.84
C ILE A 116 20.32 11.95 2.87
N GLY A 117 21.52 12.29 2.44
CA GLY A 117 22.70 12.37 3.33
C GLY A 117 23.44 11.03 3.49
N ILE A 118 23.28 10.10 2.56
CA ILE A 118 23.93 8.80 2.58
C ILE A 118 25.16 8.81 1.70
N LEU A 119 26.25 8.25 2.20
CA LEU A 119 27.44 8.05 1.35
C LEU A 119 27.26 6.81 0.48
N CYS A 120 27.78 6.89 -0.75
CA CYS A 120 27.79 5.79 -1.70
C CYS A 120 28.68 4.63 -1.28
N LEU A 121 29.69 4.89 -0.45
CA LEU A 121 30.67 3.92 0.03
C LEU A 121 30.61 3.81 1.54
N GLN A 122 30.71 2.59 2.05
CA GLN A 122 30.88 2.35 3.49
C GLN A 122 32.28 2.80 3.92
N LYS A 123 32.36 3.63 4.97
CA LYS A 123 33.61 4.26 5.41
C LYS A 123 34.73 3.27 5.75
N ASN A 124 34.38 2.11 6.28
CA ASN A 124 35.37 1.13 6.79
C ASN A 124 35.79 0.07 5.77
N THR A 125 35.04 -0.12 4.70
CA THR A 125 35.26 -1.22 3.75
C THR A 125 35.41 -0.76 2.31
N ASN A 126 35.21 0.53 2.02
CA ASN A 126 35.13 1.08 0.66
C ASN A 126 34.14 0.33 -0.25
N THR A 127 33.24 -0.46 0.33
CA THR A 127 32.24 -1.20 -0.44
C THR A 127 31.06 -0.31 -0.78
N PRO A 128 30.50 -0.41 -1.99
CA PRO A 128 29.31 0.34 -2.37
C PRO A 128 28.11 -0.02 -1.48
N ILE A 129 27.33 0.98 -1.12
CA ILE A 129 26.01 0.75 -0.50
C ILE A 129 25.10 0.07 -1.51
N THR A 130 24.53 -1.07 -1.12
CA THR A 130 23.54 -1.81 -1.92
C THR A 130 22.14 -1.69 -1.32
N SER A 131 21.12 -1.99 -2.13
CA SER A 131 19.72 -1.97 -1.66
C SER A 131 19.50 -2.89 -0.45
N SER A 132 20.17 -4.06 -0.41
CA SER A 132 20.05 -4.99 0.73
C SER A 132 20.61 -4.40 2.02
N ILE A 133 21.75 -3.72 1.95
CA ILE A 133 22.33 -3.02 3.10
C ILE A 133 21.38 -1.93 3.62
N VAL A 134 20.78 -1.18 2.71
CA VAL A 134 19.79 -0.14 3.07
C VAL A 134 18.57 -0.74 3.72
N GLU A 135 18.03 -1.81 3.16
CA GLU A 135 16.88 -2.50 3.72
C GLU A 135 17.15 -3.05 5.11
N ASP A 136 18.35 -3.58 5.35
CA ASP A 136 18.76 -4.04 6.67
C ASP A 136 18.92 -2.90 7.68
N ILE A 137 19.43 -1.74 7.24
CA ILE A 137 19.49 -0.54 8.07
C ILE A 137 18.10 -0.05 8.42
N ILE A 138 17.18 0.00 7.45
CA ILE A 138 15.79 0.38 7.67
C ILE A 138 15.14 -0.57 8.68
N LYS A 139 15.28 -1.88 8.50
CA LYS A 139 14.69 -2.89 9.39
C LYS A 139 15.20 -2.80 10.83
N LYS A 140 16.47 -2.45 11.01
CA LYS A 140 17.12 -2.37 12.34
C LYS A 140 16.87 -1.04 13.04
N ASN A 141 16.40 -0.03 12.35
CA ASN A 141 16.24 1.31 12.92
C ASN A 141 14.84 1.51 13.51
N TYR A 142 14.79 1.94 14.77
CA TYR A 142 13.54 2.10 15.52
C TYR A 142 12.53 3.06 14.89
N ILE A 143 12.99 4.08 14.14
CA ILE A 143 12.07 5.03 13.48
C ILE A 143 11.22 4.38 12.40
N PHE A 144 11.67 3.23 11.86
CA PHE A 144 10.96 2.47 10.85
C PHE A 144 10.19 1.26 11.43
N ASN A 145 10.09 1.15 12.76
CA ASN A 145 9.24 0.13 13.39
C ASN A 145 7.83 0.22 12.82
N ASN A 146 7.23 -0.92 12.47
CA ASN A 146 5.92 -1.02 11.82
C ASN A 146 5.84 -0.48 10.37
N ILE A 147 6.97 -0.23 9.74
CA ILE A 147 7.05 0.13 8.32
C ILE A 147 7.38 -1.11 7.49
N SER A 148 6.57 -1.37 6.48
CA SER A 148 6.83 -2.44 5.51
C SER A 148 7.17 -1.83 4.16
N LEU A 149 8.28 -2.24 3.58
CA LEU A 149 8.67 -1.84 2.23
C LEU A 149 7.67 -2.41 1.22
N ALA A 150 7.29 -1.60 0.24
CA ALA A 150 6.38 -2.00 -0.84
C ALA A 150 7.13 -2.46 -2.08
N SER A 151 8.38 -2.06 -2.22
CA SER A 151 9.29 -2.47 -3.29
C SER A 151 10.74 -2.45 -2.77
N LYS A 152 11.65 -2.99 -3.57
CA LYS A 152 13.08 -2.88 -3.31
C LYS A 152 13.51 -1.42 -3.35
N SER A 153 14.39 -1.02 -2.41
CA SER A 153 14.92 0.34 -2.39
C SER A 153 15.81 0.62 -3.60
N CYS A 154 15.74 1.85 -4.12
CA CYS A 154 16.57 2.29 -5.24
C CYS A 154 17.59 3.33 -4.78
N ILE A 155 18.84 3.16 -5.16
CA ILE A 155 19.95 4.03 -4.78
C ILE A 155 20.39 4.83 -6.01
N ILE A 156 20.35 6.16 -5.91
CA ILE A 156 20.72 7.05 -6.98
C ILE A 156 21.84 7.99 -6.48
N LYS A 157 22.98 8.02 -7.16
CA LYS A 157 23.99 9.03 -6.90
C LYS A 157 23.48 10.42 -7.24
N VAL A 158 23.79 11.41 -6.42
CA VAL A 158 23.42 12.81 -6.67
C VAL A 158 24.06 13.31 -7.97
N SER A 159 25.32 12.92 -8.23
CA SER A 159 26.01 13.13 -9.49
C SER A 159 27.07 12.04 -9.70
N PRO A 160 27.60 11.84 -10.91
CA PRO A 160 28.65 10.85 -11.18
C PRO A 160 29.90 11.02 -10.31
N ARG A 161 30.22 12.26 -9.93
CA ARG A 161 31.37 12.60 -9.08
C ARG A 161 31.05 12.70 -7.59
N SER A 162 29.78 12.56 -7.22
CA SER A 162 29.36 12.68 -5.82
C SER A 162 29.58 11.39 -5.05
N ASN A 163 30.06 11.51 -3.84
CA ASN A 163 30.06 10.42 -2.86
C ASN A 163 28.73 10.31 -2.10
N ILE A 164 27.74 11.17 -2.44
CA ILE A 164 26.43 11.20 -1.78
C ILE A 164 25.40 10.54 -2.68
N ALA A 165 24.58 9.70 -2.07
CA ALA A 165 23.44 9.06 -2.71
C ALA A 165 22.12 9.53 -2.07
N ILE A 166 21.05 9.41 -2.86
CA ILE A 166 19.68 9.48 -2.41
C ILE A 166 19.10 8.08 -2.54
N ILE A 167 18.45 7.61 -1.50
CA ILE A 167 17.74 6.34 -1.51
C ILE A 167 16.25 6.61 -1.65
N TRP A 168 15.63 6.00 -2.63
CA TRP A 168 14.19 6.00 -2.83
C TRP A 168 13.59 4.76 -2.20
N VAL A 169 12.54 4.97 -1.44
CA VAL A 169 11.90 3.92 -0.64
C VAL A 169 10.38 4.03 -0.80
N ASP A 170 9.79 2.94 -1.26
CA ASP A 170 8.33 2.80 -1.30
C ASP A 170 7.88 2.02 -0.07
N ILE A 171 6.91 2.53 0.64
CA ILE A 171 6.36 1.89 1.83
C ILE A 171 4.86 1.61 1.66
N TRP A 172 4.40 0.53 2.27
CA TRP A 172 2.98 0.30 2.45
C TRP A 172 2.42 1.24 3.51
N ASP A 173 1.44 2.03 3.12
CA ASP A 173 0.89 3.09 3.95
C ASP A 173 -0.65 3.08 3.93
N THR A 174 -1.22 3.89 4.80
CA THR A 174 -2.64 4.23 4.75
C THR A 174 -2.88 5.23 3.60
N GLN A 175 -4.11 5.33 3.12
CA GLN A 175 -4.45 6.31 2.09
C GLN A 175 -4.26 7.77 2.53
N SER A 176 -4.21 8.02 3.84
CA SER A 176 -3.88 9.35 4.40
C SER A 176 -2.38 9.60 4.49
N SER A 177 -1.55 8.63 4.07
CA SER A 177 -0.09 8.67 4.18
C SER A 177 0.41 8.92 5.61
N SER A 178 -0.28 8.36 6.60
CA SER A 178 0.01 8.62 8.01
C SER A 178 1.40 8.13 8.42
N LYS A 179 1.82 6.97 7.93
CA LYS A 179 3.15 6.41 8.20
C LYS A 179 4.25 7.28 7.57
N ALA A 180 4.09 7.66 6.31
CA ALA A 180 5.06 8.54 5.64
C ALA A 180 5.17 9.89 6.35
N LYS A 181 4.04 10.50 6.69
CA LYS A 181 4.01 11.78 7.42
C LYS A 181 4.74 11.69 8.76
N SER A 182 4.64 10.58 9.46
CA SER A 182 5.35 10.36 10.72
C SER A 182 6.85 10.20 10.57
N LEU A 183 7.34 9.85 9.37
CA LEU A 183 8.75 9.67 9.06
C LEU A 183 9.41 10.92 8.48
N ILE A 184 8.65 11.77 7.78
CA ILE A 184 9.19 12.98 7.13
C ILE A 184 9.87 13.87 8.17
N ASN A 185 11.05 14.37 7.82
CA ASN A 185 11.95 15.19 8.63
C ASN A 185 12.60 14.46 9.82
N LYS A 186 12.37 13.17 10.00
CA LYS A 186 13.14 12.42 10.99
C LYS A 186 14.55 12.14 10.48
N CYS A 187 15.50 12.23 11.43
CA CYS A 187 16.89 11.92 11.22
C CYS A 187 17.22 10.58 11.86
N PHE A 188 18.14 9.85 11.25
CA PHE A 188 18.69 8.62 11.83
C PHE A 188 20.13 8.40 11.36
N ASN A 189 20.87 7.63 12.13
CA ASN A 189 22.27 7.39 11.82
C ASN A 189 22.46 6.14 10.96
N ILE A 190 23.28 6.29 9.94
CA ILE A 190 23.80 5.17 9.11
C ILE A 190 25.30 5.16 9.30
N GLY A 191 25.80 4.27 10.16
CA GLY A 191 27.19 4.31 10.60
C GLY A 191 27.50 5.63 11.30
N SER A 192 28.46 6.39 10.78
CA SER A 192 28.87 7.72 11.32
C SER A 192 28.14 8.90 10.68
N TYR A 193 27.15 8.68 9.82
CA TYR A 193 26.45 9.72 9.09
C TYR A 193 25.00 9.85 9.53
N THR A 194 24.50 11.08 9.52
CA THR A 194 23.10 11.37 9.77
C THR A 194 22.35 11.48 8.45
N ALA A 195 21.39 10.61 8.25
CA ALA A 195 20.47 10.63 7.13
C ALA A 195 19.13 11.28 7.54
N ILE A 196 18.45 11.91 6.57
CA ILE A 196 17.17 12.58 6.79
C ILE A 196 16.14 11.98 5.83
N VAL A 197 14.94 11.67 6.36
CA VAL A 197 13.81 11.23 5.56
C VAL A 197 13.05 12.43 5.02
N ARG A 198 12.76 12.43 3.72
CA ARG A 198 11.97 13.45 3.03
C ARG A 198 10.84 12.82 2.24
N GLY A 199 9.76 13.54 2.05
CA GLY A 199 8.72 13.14 1.09
C GLY A 199 9.27 13.13 -0.33
N ALA A 200 8.80 12.19 -1.15
CA ALA A 200 9.11 12.12 -2.57
C ALA A 200 7.82 12.23 -3.39
N ASN A 201 7.88 12.97 -4.52
CA ASN A 201 6.78 13.04 -5.47
C ASN A 201 6.93 11.95 -6.53
N ILE A 202 5.86 11.22 -6.79
CA ILE A 202 5.78 10.20 -7.85
C ILE A 202 6.25 10.75 -9.20
N ASN A 203 5.90 12.00 -9.52
CA ASN A 203 6.15 12.58 -10.84
C ASN A 203 7.62 12.85 -11.14
N LEU A 204 8.48 12.88 -10.14
CA LEU A 204 9.94 13.09 -10.32
C LEU A 204 10.71 11.77 -10.46
N GLY A 205 10.07 10.63 -10.20
CA GLY A 205 10.74 9.33 -10.11
C GLY A 205 10.53 8.39 -11.31
N ILE A 206 9.49 8.56 -12.08
CA ILE A 206 9.09 7.54 -13.09
C ILE A 206 10.14 7.31 -14.17
N SER A 207 10.82 8.36 -14.62
CA SER A 207 11.90 8.22 -15.61
C SER A 207 13.21 7.67 -15.03
N GLN A 208 13.44 7.84 -13.73
CA GLN A 208 14.65 7.39 -13.05
C GLN A 208 14.56 5.94 -12.57
N TYR A 209 13.35 5.46 -12.24
CA TYR A 209 13.11 4.07 -11.82
C TYR A 209 13.30 3.02 -12.93
N LYS A 210 13.29 3.43 -14.19
CA LYS A 210 13.51 2.50 -15.31
C LYS A 210 14.95 2.01 -15.43
N ASN A 211 15.88 2.62 -14.73
CA ASN A 211 17.32 2.32 -14.80
C ASN A 211 17.87 1.76 -13.46
N CYS A 212 17.01 1.37 -12.52
CA CYS A 212 17.42 0.75 -11.26
C CYS A 212 17.33 -0.77 -11.30
#